data_6fe502b4ea266dc86f72f59678b1a480
#
_entry.id   6fe502b4ea266dc86f72f59678b1a480
#
_cell.length_a   1.000
_cell.length_b   1.000
_cell.length_c   1.000
_cell.angle_alpha   90.00
_cell.angle_beta   90.00
_cell.angle_gamma   90.00
#
_symmetry.space_group_name_H-M   'P 1'
#
loop_
_entity.id
_entity.type
_entity.pdbx_description
1 polymer ?
#
loop_
_entity_poly.entity_id
_entity_poly.type
_entity_poly.pdbx_seq_one_letter_code
_entity_poly.pdbx_strand_id
1 'polypeptide(L)'
;MKLAHRSVSVTLPALILAALALNCLQIGRAQQDSSYKIHDWNRPRPPVVEPATPSTQELPGKAPSDATVLFDGKDLSQWSSMDGSAPKWIIKNGIMECVRGSGFIRTLQNFGDCQLHVEFATPVPPEGKSQGRGNSGVFLMGIYEIQVLDNYDNPTYADGYAAAVYGEYPPLANACRPPGHWQSYDIIFSRPRFDEKGQLVSPARVTLLHNGVLVQNNVSLKGPTNWMTRDPYKGHLDKLPLALQDHGNPVRYRNIWIRELTDAAQKEFTFPTQLLDRYLGTYRVTPRLSLVITRRENQLYMKLVDPGREHEHPLFAESKTKFFAKDVDSYVVFQTNDQGVAESLSFYMAGDTSQAQKVK
;
A
#
# COMPACT_ATOMS: atom_id res chain seq x y z
N MET A 1 -71.86 -7.36 3.80
CA MET A 1 -70.80 -8.25 4.29
C MET A 1 -69.46 -7.69 3.84
N LYS A 2 -68.75 -6.96 4.71
CA LYS A 2 -67.46 -6.28 4.39
C LYS A 2 -66.30 -7.18 4.88
N LEU A 3 -65.51 -7.63 3.97
CA LEU A 3 -64.23 -8.35 4.28
C LEU A 3 -63.12 -7.32 4.49
N ALA A 4 -62.52 -7.36 5.67
CA ALA A 4 -61.37 -6.54 6.05
C ALA A 4 -60.09 -7.25 5.65
N HIS A 5 -59.28 -6.65 4.80
CA HIS A 5 -57.91 -7.04 4.56
C HIS A 5 -56.99 -6.58 5.71
N ARG A 6 -56.39 -7.50 6.41
CA ARG A 6 -55.28 -7.21 7.33
C ARG A 6 -53.96 -7.32 6.55
N SER A 7 -53.30 -6.19 6.44
CA SER A 7 -51.88 -6.15 6.00
C SER A 7 -50.96 -6.53 7.17
N VAL A 8 -50.14 -7.55 6.97
CA VAL A 8 -49.08 -7.93 7.91
C VAL A 8 -47.81 -7.24 7.44
N SER A 9 -47.40 -6.23 8.20
CA SER A 9 -46.09 -5.59 7.99
C SER A 9 -45.00 -6.47 8.65
N VAL A 10 -44.12 -7.04 7.84
CA VAL A 10 -42.91 -7.72 8.33
C VAL A 10 -41.81 -6.67 8.42
N THR A 11 -41.53 -6.21 9.62
CA THR A 11 -40.34 -5.41 9.92
C THR A 11 -39.15 -6.37 10.16
N LEU A 12 -38.24 -6.45 9.21
CA LEU A 12 -36.93 -7.08 9.44
C LEU A 12 -36.05 -6.13 10.28
N PRO A 13 -35.31 -6.63 11.26
CA PRO A 13 -34.59 -5.77 12.19
C PRO A 13 -33.33 -5.21 11.53
N ALA A 14 -33.24 -3.87 11.52
CA ALA A 14 -32.08 -3.08 11.09
C ALA A 14 -30.83 -3.25 11.97
N LEU A 15 -30.86 -4.17 12.92
CA LEU A 15 -29.76 -4.39 13.89
C LEU A 15 -28.62 -5.30 13.40
N ILE A 16 -28.81 -6.08 12.35
CA ILE A 16 -27.77 -7.01 11.86
C ILE A 16 -26.77 -6.31 10.91
N LEU A 17 -27.21 -5.27 10.18
CA LEU A 17 -26.29 -4.50 9.31
C LEU A 17 -25.33 -3.58 10.05
N ALA A 18 -25.67 -3.13 11.25
CA ALA A 18 -24.79 -2.28 12.07
C ALA A 18 -23.63 -3.06 12.70
N ALA A 19 -23.82 -4.35 13.01
CA ALA A 19 -22.77 -5.18 13.61
C ALA A 19 -21.69 -5.63 12.60
N LEU A 20 -22.04 -5.78 11.32
CA LEU A 20 -21.08 -6.10 10.25
C LEU A 20 -20.25 -4.88 9.82
N ALA A 21 -20.81 -3.68 9.87
CA ALA A 21 -20.08 -2.46 9.56
C ALA A 21 -19.07 -2.05 10.66
N LEU A 22 -19.33 -2.39 11.93
CA LEU A 22 -18.40 -2.10 13.04
C LEU A 22 -17.17 -3.05 13.06
N ASN A 23 -17.33 -4.30 12.58
CA ASN A 23 -16.19 -5.23 12.52
C ASN A 23 -15.17 -4.91 11.42
N CYS A 24 -15.58 -4.28 10.30
CA CYS A 24 -14.64 -3.86 9.26
C CYS A 24 -13.76 -2.66 9.64
N LEU A 25 -14.13 -1.88 10.65
CA LEU A 25 -13.37 -0.70 11.11
C LEU A 25 -12.25 -1.02 12.11
N GLN A 26 -12.16 -2.25 12.61
CA GLN A 26 -11.14 -2.64 13.61
C GLN A 26 -9.90 -3.35 13.03
N ILE A 27 -9.92 -3.75 11.77
CA ILE A 27 -8.86 -4.58 11.17
C ILE A 27 -7.54 -3.83 10.96
N GLY A 28 -7.52 -2.51 10.98
CA GLY A 28 -6.32 -1.69 10.71
C GLY A 28 -5.55 -1.17 11.92
N ARG A 29 -6.02 -1.36 13.14
CA ARG A 29 -5.45 -0.66 14.32
C ARG A 29 -4.36 -1.41 15.10
N ALA A 30 -4.17 -2.70 14.86
CA ALA A 30 -3.35 -3.53 15.76
C ALA A 30 -1.84 -3.29 15.66
N GLN A 31 -1.34 -2.72 14.57
CA GLN A 31 0.10 -2.69 14.28
C GLN A 31 0.80 -1.37 14.63
N GLN A 32 0.05 -0.30 15.00
CA GLN A 32 0.63 1.06 15.12
C GLN A 32 0.19 1.87 16.34
N ASP A 33 -0.55 1.31 17.26
CA ASP A 33 -0.98 2.06 18.45
C ASP A 33 0.05 1.92 19.57
N SER A 34 0.95 2.92 19.69
CA SER A 34 1.95 3.06 20.75
C SER A 34 1.34 3.44 22.11
N SER A 35 0.01 3.57 22.20
CA SER A 35 -0.70 3.87 23.48
C SER A 35 -0.73 2.69 24.44
N TYR A 36 -0.44 1.47 23.96
CA TYR A 36 -0.42 0.27 24.77
C TYR A 36 0.94 0.04 25.41
N LYS A 37 0.93 -0.43 26.67
CA LYS A 37 2.15 -0.89 27.32
C LYS A 37 2.72 -2.13 26.63
N ILE A 38 4.01 -2.37 26.82
CA ILE A 38 4.64 -3.63 26.39
C ILE A 38 3.92 -4.80 27.07
N HIS A 39 3.57 -5.82 26.30
CA HIS A 39 2.84 -7.02 26.75
C HIS A 39 1.44 -6.73 27.35
N ASP A 40 0.78 -5.65 26.92
CA ASP A 40 -0.59 -5.35 27.36
C ASP A 40 -1.57 -6.36 26.76
N TRP A 41 -2.17 -7.16 27.63
CA TRP A 41 -3.18 -8.16 27.26
C TRP A 41 -4.47 -7.56 26.70
N ASN A 42 -4.74 -6.28 26.96
CA ASN A 42 -5.91 -5.57 26.43
C ASN A 42 -5.67 -5.00 25.02
N ARG A 43 -4.44 -5.07 24.53
CA ARG A 43 -4.14 -4.67 23.15
C ARG A 43 -4.92 -5.55 22.18
N PRO A 44 -5.61 -4.96 21.15
CA PRO A 44 -6.32 -5.73 20.14
C PRO A 44 -5.40 -6.78 19.50
N ARG A 45 -5.89 -8.01 19.44
CA ARG A 45 -5.16 -9.10 18.79
C ARG A 45 -5.19 -8.91 17.29
N PRO A 46 -4.14 -9.33 16.55
CA PRO A 46 -4.17 -9.33 15.10
C PRO A 46 -5.32 -10.22 14.60
N PRO A 47 -5.98 -9.87 13.49
CA PRO A 47 -6.99 -10.72 12.90
C PRO A 47 -6.39 -12.07 12.48
N VAL A 48 -7.19 -13.12 12.62
CA VAL A 48 -6.81 -14.46 12.13
C VAL A 48 -7.15 -14.53 10.66
N VAL A 49 -6.14 -14.84 9.84
CA VAL A 49 -6.27 -15.01 8.39
C VAL A 49 -5.79 -16.41 8.03
N GLU A 50 -6.56 -17.16 7.25
CA GLU A 50 -6.04 -18.37 6.61
C GLU A 50 -4.98 -17.96 5.59
N PRO A 51 -3.74 -18.49 5.69
CA PRO A 51 -2.68 -18.12 4.78
C PRO A 51 -2.94 -18.64 3.37
N ALA A 52 -2.34 -17.97 2.38
CA ALA A 52 -2.29 -18.48 1.01
C ALA A 52 -1.58 -19.83 0.95
N THR A 53 -1.95 -20.67 -0.02
CA THR A 53 -1.18 -21.87 -0.33
C THR A 53 -0.29 -21.66 -1.56
N PRO A 54 0.89 -22.28 -1.62
CA PRO A 54 1.78 -22.12 -2.76
C PRO A 54 1.18 -22.74 -4.02
N SER A 55 1.46 -22.14 -5.16
CA SER A 55 1.15 -22.70 -6.48
C SER A 55 2.25 -23.63 -6.97
N THR A 56 1.88 -24.59 -7.80
CA THR A 56 2.80 -25.41 -8.62
C THR A 56 2.71 -25.00 -10.08
N GLN A 57 3.48 -25.63 -10.96
CA GLN A 57 3.34 -25.40 -12.39
C GLN A 57 1.99 -25.90 -12.93
N GLU A 58 1.41 -26.92 -12.32
CA GLU A 58 0.16 -27.58 -12.71
C GLU A 58 -1.07 -26.91 -12.11
N LEU A 59 -1.00 -26.54 -10.83
CA LEU A 59 -2.14 -26.07 -10.06
C LEU A 59 -1.87 -24.72 -9.39
N PRO A 60 -2.82 -23.77 -9.49
CA PRO A 60 -2.76 -22.53 -8.74
C PRO A 60 -2.97 -22.79 -7.24
N GLY A 61 -2.33 -22.01 -6.41
CA GLY A 61 -2.57 -21.94 -4.98
C GLY A 61 -3.88 -21.25 -4.63
N LYS A 62 -4.19 -21.20 -3.34
CA LYS A 62 -5.34 -20.45 -2.82
C LYS A 62 -4.89 -19.07 -2.32
N ALA A 63 -5.76 -18.09 -2.51
CA ALA A 63 -5.58 -16.77 -1.91
C ALA A 63 -5.73 -16.81 -0.37
N PRO A 64 -5.14 -15.85 0.37
CA PRO A 64 -5.47 -15.66 1.78
C PRO A 64 -6.96 -15.38 1.99
N SER A 65 -7.52 -15.77 3.15
CA SER A 65 -8.96 -15.65 3.41
C SER A 65 -9.50 -14.22 3.44
N ASP A 66 -8.64 -13.22 3.60
CA ASP A 66 -8.97 -11.79 3.60
C ASP A 66 -8.63 -11.08 2.27
N ALA A 67 -8.27 -11.83 1.23
CA ALA A 67 -7.99 -11.30 -0.09
C ALA A 67 -9.25 -11.22 -0.96
N THR A 68 -9.31 -10.21 -1.81
CA THR A 68 -10.24 -10.16 -2.95
C THR A 68 -9.65 -10.95 -4.10
N VAL A 69 -10.35 -11.98 -4.55
CA VAL A 69 -9.93 -12.77 -5.71
C VAL A 69 -10.38 -12.05 -6.97
N LEU A 70 -9.42 -11.66 -7.80
CA LEU A 70 -9.64 -10.94 -9.06
C LEU A 70 -9.79 -11.89 -10.25
N PHE A 71 -9.14 -13.07 -10.19
CA PHE A 71 -9.29 -14.12 -11.18
C PHE A 71 -8.95 -15.49 -10.60
N ASP A 72 -9.91 -16.40 -10.62
CA ASP A 72 -9.81 -17.79 -10.13
C ASP A 72 -9.99 -18.85 -11.23
N GLY A 73 -10.01 -18.42 -12.49
CA GLY A 73 -10.20 -19.31 -13.65
C GLY A 73 -11.64 -19.43 -14.14
N LYS A 74 -12.62 -18.80 -13.49
CA LYS A 74 -14.05 -18.98 -13.85
C LYS A 74 -14.51 -17.98 -14.91
N ASP A 75 -14.37 -16.69 -14.63
CA ASP A 75 -14.88 -15.63 -15.48
C ASP A 75 -14.08 -14.33 -15.34
N LEU A 76 -14.43 -13.32 -16.13
CA LEU A 76 -13.85 -11.98 -16.10
C LEU A 76 -14.80 -10.96 -15.44
N SER A 77 -15.69 -11.39 -14.57
CA SER A 77 -16.69 -10.53 -13.91
C SER A 77 -16.10 -9.42 -13.06
N GLN A 78 -14.83 -9.54 -12.65
CA GLN A 78 -14.10 -8.50 -11.92
C GLN A 78 -13.39 -7.49 -12.83
N TRP A 79 -13.50 -7.65 -14.17
CA TRP A 79 -12.74 -6.90 -15.16
C TRP A 79 -13.62 -6.22 -16.19
N SER A 80 -13.13 -5.14 -16.77
CA SER A 80 -13.69 -4.47 -17.94
C SER A 80 -12.56 -4.07 -18.91
N SER A 81 -12.91 -3.80 -20.17
CA SER A 81 -12.04 -3.03 -21.04
C SER A 81 -11.87 -1.61 -20.52
N MET A 82 -10.90 -0.85 -21.05
CA MET A 82 -10.63 0.52 -20.58
C MET A 82 -11.80 1.47 -20.78
N ASP A 83 -12.66 1.22 -21.77
CA ASP A 83 -13.88 1.98 -22.06
C ASP A 83 -15.10 1.56 -21.22
N GLY A 84 -14.93 0.58 -20.33
CA GLY A 84 -15.98 0.02 -19.47
C GLY A 84 -16.81 -1.10 -20.12
N SER A 85 -16.57 -1.44 -21.38
CA SER A 85 -17.22 -2.59 -22.04
C SER A 85 -16.68 -3.93 -21.48
N ALA A 86 -17.33 -5.04 -21.86
CA ALA A 86 -16.87 -6.37 -21.51
C ALA A 86 -15.45 -6.62 -22.05
N PRO A 87 -14.56 -7.27 -21.27
CA PRO A 87 -13.22 -7.61 -21.73
C PRO A 87 -13.28 -8.52 -22.96
N LYS A 88 -12.35 -8.31 -23.89
CA LYS A 88 -12.19 -9.16 -25.07
C LYS A 88 -11.10 -10.24 -24.91
N TRP A 89 -10.47 -10.29 -23.74
CA TRP A 89 -9.57 -11.38 -23.36
C TRP A 89 -10.37 -12.66 -23.20
N ILE A 90 -9.75 -13.81 -23.42
CA ILE A 90 -10.43 -15.10 -23.40
C ILE A 90 -10.04 -15.91 -22.16
N ILE A 91 -10.94 -16.83 -21.79
CA ILE A 91 -10.64 -17.86 -20.79
C ILE A 91 -10.59 -19.22 -21.50
N LYS A 92 -9.49 -19.92 -21.31
CA LYS A 92 -9.29 -21.26 -21.83
C LYS A 92 -8.70 -22.14 -20.74
N ASN A 93 -9.41 -23.21 -20.41
CA ASN A 93 -9.00 -24.16 -19.35
C ASN A 93 -8.68 -23.50 -18.00
N GLY A 94 -9.49 -22.54 -17.58
CA GLY A 94 -9.28 -21.82 -16.32
C GLY A 94 -8.14 -20.78 -16.34
N ILE A 95 -7.63 -20.44 -17.52
CA ILE A 95 -6.53 -19.51 -17.73
C ILE A 95 -7.04 -18.33 -18.55
N MET A 96 -6.79 -17.12 -18.08
CA MET A 96 -7.05 -15.87 -18.82
C MET A 96 -5.90 -15.62 -19.79
N GLU A 97 -6.20 -15.35 -21.04
CA GLU A 97 -5.22 -15.09 -22.09
C GLU A 97 -5.51 -13.78 -22.80
N CYS A 98 -4.45 -12.96 -22.95
CA CYS A 98 -4.50 -11.74 -23.73
C CYS A 98 -4.73 -12.05 -25.20
N VAL A 99 -5.72 -11.40 -25.81
CA VAL A 99 -5.96 -11.46 -27.26
C VAL A 99 -5.36 -10.23 -27.91
N ARG A 100 -4.44 -10.45 -28.86
CA ARG A 100 -3.74 -9.38 -29.57
C ARG A 100 -4.70 -8.32 -30.14
N GLY A 101 -4.47 -7.06 -29.78
CA GLY A 101 -5.27 -5.93 -30.28
C GLY A 101 -6.62 -5.78 -29.58
N SER A 102 -6.89 -6.54 -28.53
CA SER A 102 -8.12 -6.43 -27.72
C SER A 102 -8.10 -5.24 -26.75
N GLY A 103 -6.93 -4.67 -26.51
CA GLY A 103 -6.70 -3.60 -25.56
C GLY A 103 -6.47 -4.08 -24.12
N PHE A 104 -6.11 -3.14 -23.27
CA PHE A 104 -5.95 -3.38 -21.84
C PHE A 104 -7.28 -3.75 -21.19
N ILE A 105 -7.18 -4.50 -20.10
CA ILE A 105 -8.30 -4.72 -19.17
C ILE A 105 -7.97 -4.10 -17.82
N ARG A 106 -9.01 -3.69 -17.09
CA ARG A 106 -8.89 -3.11 -15.75
C ARG A 106 -9.90 -3.72 -14.79
N THR A 107 -9.58 -3.70 -13.51
CA THR A 107 -10.52 -4.13 -12.46
C THR A 107 -11.70 -3.15 -12.37
N LEU A 108 -12.88 -3.68 -12.04
CA LEU A 108 -14.06 -2.85 -11.72
C LEU A 108 -13.89 -2.14 -10.37
N GLN A 109 -13.26 -2.82 -9.40
CA GLN A 109 -12.93 -2.24 -8.11
C GLN A 109 -11.62 -1.44 -8.20
N ASN A 110 -11.56 -0.33 -7.45
CA ASN A 110 -10.37 0.50 -7.31
C ASN A 110 -9.58 0.11 -6.07
N PHE A 111 -8.25 0.15 -6.16
CA PHE A 111 -7.33 -0.22 -5.09
C PHE A 111 -6.29 0.88 -4.87
N GLY A 112 -5.83 1.01 -3.62
CA GLY A 112 -4.71 1.86 -3.22
C GLY A 112 -3.54 1.02 -2.73
N ASP A 113 -3.18 1.18 -1.45
CA ASP A 113 -2.15 0.36 -0.81
C ASP A 113 -2.59 -1.09 -0.81
N CYS A 114 -1.72 -1.98 -1.30
CA CYS A 114 -2.11 -3.37 -1.44
C CYS A 114 -0.93 -4.34 -1.40
N GLN A 115 -1.26 -5.59 -1.07
CA GLN A 115 -0.50 -6.77 -1.43
C GLN A 115 -1.21 -7.40 -2.62
N LEU A 116 -0.52 -7.54 -3.73
CA LEU A 116 -1.04 -8.12 -4.98
C LEU A 116 -0.23 -9.35 -5.35
N HIS A 117 -0.92 -10.43 -5.68
CA HIS A 117 -0.34 -11.63 -6.28
C HIS A 117 -0.84 -11.79 -7.69
N VAL A 118 0.06 -12.05 -8.63
CA VAL A 118 -0.24 -12.30 -10.03
C VAL A 118 0.61 -13.45 -10.52
N GLU A 119 -0.02 -14.47 -11.10
CA GLU A 119 0.70 -15.49 -11.85
C GLU A 119 0.52 -15.28 -13.35
N PHE A 120 1.63 -15.34 -14.08
CA PHE A 120 1.62 -15.21 -15.55
C PHE A 120 2.54 -16.25 -16.21
N ALA A 121 2.26 -16.53 -17.48
CA ALA A 121 3.12 -17.35 -18.32
C ALA A 121 3.23 -16.73 -19.70
N THR A 122 4.45 -16.60 -20.18
CA THR A 122 4.73 -16.08 -21.54
C THR A 122 4.45 -17.17 -22.59
N PRO A 123 4.19 -16.80 -23.86
CA PRO A 123 3.82 -17.74 -24.91
C PRO A 123 4.88 -18.82 -25.19
N VAL A 124 4.40 -20.01 -25.59
CA VAL A 124 5.22 -21.11 -26.13
C VAL A 124 4.63 -21.58 -27.45
N PRO A 125 5.45 -21.69 -28.51
CA PRO A 125 6.85 -21.30 -28.62
C PRO A 125 7.03 -19.79 -28.41
N PRO A 126 8.21 -19.33 -27.93
CA PRO A 126 8.48 -17.90 -27.80
C PRO A 126 8.60 -17.26 -29.20
N GLU A 127 7.91 -16.14 -29.40
CA GLU A 127 7.95 -15.38 -30.64
C GLU A 127 8.55 -14.00 -30.38
N GLY A 128 9.39 -13.53 -31.31
CA GLY A 128 10.03 -12.23 -31.20
C GLY A 128 11.32 -12.23 -30.38
N LYS A 129 11.82 -11.04 -30.08
CA LYS A 129 13.03 -10.77 -29.31
C LYS A 129 12.90 -9.46 -28.54
N SER A 130 13.74 -9.27 -27.52
CA SER A 130 13.76 -8.06 -26.68
C SER A 130 12.35 -7.74 -26.20
N GLN A 131 11.88 -6.50 -26.29
CA GLN A 131 10.55 -6.06 -25.89
C GLN A 131 9.38 -6.62 -26.72
N GLY A 132 9.67 -7.28 -27.83
CA GLY A 132 8.65 -7.94 -28.66
C GLY A 132 8.34 -9.38 -28.26
N ARG A 133 8.94 -9.92 -27.17
CA ARG A 133 8.79 -11.32 -26.77
C ARG A 133 8.06 -11.47 -25.44
N GLY A 134 6.81 -11.97 -25.49
CA GLY A 134 6.02 -12.25 -24.30
C GLY A 134 5.76 -11.01 -23.44
N ASN A 135 5.52 -9.88 -24.08
CA ASN A 135 5.36 -8.58 -23.42
C ASN A 135 3.92 -8.35 -22.96
N SER A 136 3.81 -7.84 -21.75
CA SER A 136 2.61 -7.34 -21.10
C SER A 136 3.04 -6.43 -19.93
N GLY A 137 2.10 -5.98 -19.10
CA GLY A 137 2.36 -5.17 -17.91
C GLY A 137 1.28 -5.32 -16.84
N VAL A 138 1.69 -5.21 -15.59
CA VAL A 138 0.79 -5.08 -14.44
C VAL A 138 0.84 -3.63 -13.98
N PHE A 139 -0.26 -2.89 -14.19
CA PHE A 139 -0.35 -1.47 -13.87
C PHE A 139 -1.04 -1.27 -12.52
N LEU A 140 -0.26 -0.97 -11.50
CA LEU A 140 -0.76 -0.57 -10.18
C LEU A 140 -1.47 0.78 -10.33
N MET A 141 -2.71 0.86 -9.84
CA MET A 141 -3.58 2.04 -10.02
C MET A 141 -3.80 2.44 -11.50
N GLY A 142 -3.51 1.55 -12.46
CA GLY A 142 -3.57 1.85 -13.90
C GLY A 142 -2.51 2.85 -14.39
N ILE A 143 -1.52 3.17 -13.56
CA ILE A 143 -0.54 4.26 -13.78
C ILE A 143 0.90 3.75 -13.68
N TYR A 144 1.20 2.86 -12.72
CA TYR A 144 2.55 2.45 -12.36
C TYR A 144 2.80 1.03 -12.84
N GLU A 145 3.55 0.87 -13.90
CA GLU A 145 3.77 -0.42 -14.56
C GLU A 145 4.88 -1.21 -13.88
N ILE A 146 4.56 -2.45 -13.55
CA ILE A 146 5.51 -3.53 -13.33
C ILE A 146 5.57 -4.36 -14.61
N GLN A 147 6.73 -4.36 -15.25
CA GLN A 147 6.93 -5.01 -16.56
C GLN A 147 6.71 -6.52 -16.48
N VAL A 148 5.97 -7.04 -17.46
CA VAL A 148 5.86 -8.48 -17.76
C VAL A 148 6.54 -8.73 -19.11
N LEU A 149 7.55 -9.60 -19.12
CA LEU A 149 8.33 -9.91 -20.32
C LEU A 149 8.91 -11.33 -20.23
N ASP A 150 9.15 -11.95 -21.36
CA ASP A 150 9.98 -13.13 -21.41
C ASP A 150 11.46 -12.73 -21.51
N ASN A 151 12.14 -12.73 -20.35
CA ASN A 151 13.59 -12.47 -20.27
C ASN A 151 14.44 -13.74 -20.07
N TYR A 152 13.88 -14.92 -20.29
CA TYR A 152 14.66 -16.14 -20.31
C TYR A 152 15.48 -16.21 -21.61
N ASP A 153 16.80 -16.07 -21.51
CA ASP A 153 17.71 -15.97 -22.65
C ASP A 153 17.27 -14.91 -23.70
N ASN A 154 16.73 -13.80 -23.22
CA ASN A 154 16.24 -12.70 -24.06
C ASN A 154 16.70 -11.35 -23.50
N PRO A 155 17.86 -10.83 -23.92
CA PRO A 155 18.36 -9.55 -23.46
C PRO A 155 17.55 -8.38 -24.00
N THR A 156 17.41 -7.34 -23.17
CA THR A 156 16.82 -6.05 -23.51
C THR A 156 17.45 -4.94 -22.66
N TYR A 157 16.94 -3.72 -22.72
CA TYR A 157 17.38 -2.66 -21.81
C TYR A 157 16.95 -2.97 -20.37
N ALA A 158 17.82 -2.65 -19.39
CA ALA A 158 17.71 -3.15 -18.02
C ALA A 158 16.41 -2.72 -17.31
N ASP A 159 15.95 -1.48 -17.52
CA ASP A 159 14.72 -0.94 -16.93
C ASP A 159 13.43 -1.33 -17.68
N GLY A 160 13.52 -2.24 -18.63
CA GLY A 160 12.42 -2.92 -19.32
C GLY A 160 12.43 -4.44 -19.15
N TYR A 161 13.26 -4.99 -18.24
CA TYR A 161 13.22 -6.41 -17.88
C TYR A 161 11.92 -6.75 -17.15
N ALA A 162 11.53 -8.02 -17.19
CA ALA A 162 10.46 -8.52 -16.32
C ALA A 162 10.72 -8.12 -14.85
N ALA A 163 9.68 -7.64 -14.19
CA ALA A 163 9.75 -7.11 -12.81
C ALA A 163 10.47 -5.75 -12.66
N ALA A 164 10.83 -5.07 -13.72
CA ALA A 164 11.23 -3.67 -13.66
C ALA A 164 10.03 -2.79 -13.23
N VAL A 165 10.30 -1.71 -12.48
CA VAL A 165 9.44 -0.53 -12.54
C VAL A 165 9.78 0.15 -13.87
N TYR A 166 8.89 0.01 -14.85
CA TYR A 166 9.20 0.28 -16.24
C TYR A 166 9.78 1.68 -16.49
N GLY A 167 10.95 1.73 -17.13
CA GLY A 167 11.66 2.97 -17.42
C GLY A 167 12.28 3.67 -16.20
N GLU A 168 12.14 3.12 -14.98
CA GLU A 168 12.67 3.74 -13.76
C GLU A 168 13.74 2.90 -13.07
N TYR A 169 13.41 1.66 -12.73
CA TYR A 169 14.28 0.77 -11.95
C TYR A 169 14.36 -0.62 -12.57
N PRO A 170 15.53 -1.08 -12.97
CA PRO A 170 15.72 -2.48 -13.33
C PRO A 170 15.47 -3.39 -12.10
N PRO A 171 15.11 -4.67 -12.31
CA PRO A 171 15.08 -5.63 -11.22
C PRO A 171 16.50 -5.89 -10.69
N LEU A 172 16.61 -6.19 -9.39
CA LEU A 172 17.90 -6.57 -8.76
C LEU A 172 18.49 -7.86 -9.32
N ALA A 173 17.65 -8.74 -9.87
CA ALA A 173 18.02 -9.99 -10.49
C ALA A 173 17.01 -10.37 -11.58
N ASN A 174 17.45 -11.07 -12.62
CA ASN A 174 16.57 -11.73 -13.57
C ASN A 174 16.17 -13.10 -12.99
N ALA A 175 14.94 -13.22 -12.51
CA ALA A 175 14.39 -14.44 -11.92
C ALA A 175 13.42 -15.17 -12.86
N CYS A 176 13.46 -14.89 -14.18
CA CYS A 176 12.57 -15.51 -15.15
C CYS A 176 12.79 -17.01 -15.28
N ARG A 177 11.68 -17.76 -15.33
CA ARG A 177 11.65 -19.15 -15.77
C ARG A 177 11.52 -19.22 -17.29
N PRO A 178 11.80 -20.40 -17.92
CA PRO A 178 11.59 -20.59 -19.35
C PRO A 178 10.18 -20.21 -19.81
N PRO A 179 10.01 -19.78 -21.08
CA PRO A 179 8.68 -19.49 -21.62
C PRO A 179 7.73 -20.67 -21.44
N GLY A 180 6.47 -20.36 -21.22
CA GLY A 180 5.43 -21.35 -20.92
C GLY A 180 5.31 -21.76 -19.45
N HIS A 181 6.36 -21.59 -18.66
CA HIS A 181 6.31 -21.84 -17.22
C HIS A 181 5.60 -20.71 -16.48
N TRP A 182 4.82 -21.08 -15.47
CA TRP A 182 4.16 -20.11 -14.59
C TRP A 182 5.20 -19.39 -13.73
N GLN A 183 5.08 -18.09 -13.71
CA GLN A 183 5.86 -17.15 -12.92
C GLN A 183 4.93 -16.41 -11.97
N SER A 184 5.44 -15.99 -10.83
CA SER A 184 4.67 -15.23 -9.85
C SER A 184 5.29 -13.87 -9.57
N TYR A 185 4.46 -12.87 -9.46
CA TYR A 185 4.76 -11.59 -8.81
C TYR A 185 4.02 -11.52 -7.49
N ASP A 186 4.76 -11.27 -6.42
CA ASP A 186 4.23 -10.87 -5.12
C ASP A 186 4.66 -9.43 -4.87
N ILE A 187 3.69 -8.52 -4.95
CA ILE A 187 3.89 -7.07 -4.95
C ILE A 187 3.32 -6.48 -3.67
N ILE A 188 4.12 -5.69 -2.96
CA ILE A 188 3.64 -4.81 -1.89
C ILE A 188 3.75 -3.39 -2.41
N PHE A 189 2.62 -2.72 -2.53
CA PHE A 189 2.51 -1.39 -3.08
C PHE A 189 1.97 -0.41 -2.06
N SER A 190 2.66 0.71 -1.91
CA SER A 190 2.16 1.89 -1.21
C SER A 190 1.93 2.99 -2.23
N ARG A 191 0.69 3.46 -2.33
CA ARG A 191 0.31 4.51 -3.27
C ARG A 191 0.99 5.84 -2.94
N PRO A 192 1.12 6.77 -3.89
CA PRO A 192 1.55 8.12 -3.57
C PRO A 192 0.49 8.83 -2.71
N ARG A 193 0.93 9.80 -1.93
CA ARG A 193 0.05 10.66 -1.14
C ARG A 193 0.14 12.08 -1.70
N PHE A 194 -1.01 12.72 -1.79
CA PHE A 194 -1.13 14.10 -2.24
C PHE A 194 -1.85 14.92 -1.18
N ASP A 195 -1.54 16.20 -1.10
CA ASP A 195 -2.29 17.15 -0.28
C ASP A 195 -3.59 17.60 -1.00
N GLU A 196 -4.37 18.46 -0.35
CA GLU A 196 -5.62 19.00 -0.90
C GLU A 196 -5.42 19.83 -2.19
N LYS A 197 -4.20 20.24 -2.48
CA LYS A 197 -3.83 20.99 -3.70
C LYS A 197 -3.30 20.08 -4.80
N GLY A 198 -3.27 18.76 -4.55
CA GLY A 198 -2.72 17.76 -5.47
C GLY A 198 -1.19 17.74 -5.54
N GLN A 199 -0.51 18.38 -4.57
CA GLN A 199 0.95 18.32 -4.48
C GLN A 199 1.38 17.02 -3.83
N LEU A 200 2.49 16.44 -4.32
CA LEU A 200 3.03 15.20 -3.79
C LEU A 200 3.53 15.38 -2.35
N VAL A 201 2.97 14.61 -1.42
CA VAL A 201 3.40 14.50 -0.02
C VAL A 201 4.38 13.35 0.15
N SER A 202 4.07 12.19 -0.43
CA SER A 202 4.99 11.06 -0.45
C SER A 202 4.85 10.27 -1.76
N PRO A 203 5.98 9.80 -2.34
CA PRO A 203 5.95 9.01 -3.57
C PRO A 203 5.37 7.62 -3.35
N ALA A 204 4.91 6.99 -4.42
CA ALA A 204 4.58 5.57 -4.42
C ALA A 204 5.82 4.72 -4.12
N ARG A 205 5.63 3.55 -3.50
CA ARG A 205 6.70 2.61 -3.18
C ARG A 205 6.31 1.19 -3.57
N VAL A 206 7.30 0.44 -4.02
CA VAL A 206 7.12 -0.96 -4.43
C VAL A 206 8.19 -1.85 -3.80
N THR A 207 7.72 -2.95 -3.23
CA THR A 207 8.53 -4.15 -2.97
C THR A 207 7.97 -5.28 -3.81
N LEU A 208 8.82 -6.00 -4.54
CA LEU A 208 8.40 -7.05 -5.46
C LEU A 208 9.29 -8.28 -5.33
N LEU A 209 8.64 -9.43 -5.17
CA LEU A 209 9.29 -10.73 -5.34
C LEU A 209 8.85 -11.33 -6.67
N HIS A 210 9.81 -11.73 -7.51
CA HIS A 210 9.58 -12.49 -8.74
C HIS A 210 10.03 -13.93 -8.53
N ASN A 211 9.10 -14.88 -8.60
CA ASN A 211 9.36 -16.29 -8.30
C ASN A 211 10.02 -16.51 -6.92
N GLY A 212 9.64 -15.73 -5.92
CA GLY A 212 10.21 -15.78 -4.56
C GLY A 212 11.55 -15.05 -4.40
N VAL A 213 12.14 -14.49 -5.46
CA VAL A 213 13.37 -13.68 -5.42
C VAL A 213 13.02 -12.21 -5.26
N LEU A 214 13.57 -11.52 -4.26
CA LEU A 214 13.40 -10.08 -4.08
C LEU A 214 14.08 -9.33 -5.23
N VAL A 215 13.30 -8.63 -6.03
CA VAL A 215 13.79 -7.91 -7.22
C VAL A 215 13.56 -6.40 -7.17
N GLN A 216 12.62 -5.93 -6.37
CA GLN A 216 12.48 -4.52 -6.00
C GLN A 216 12.35 -4.43 -4.48
N ASN A 217 13.19 -3.62 -3.83
CA ASN A 217 13.23 -3.50 -2.37
C ASN A 217 12.82 -2.10 -1.94
N ASN A 218 11.52 -1.92 -1.69
CA ASN A 218 10.93 -0.67 -1.20
C ASN A 218 11.38 0.57 -1.99
N VAL A 219 11.44 0.44 -3.33
CA VAL A 219 11.87 1.52 -4.21
C VAL A 219 10.82 2.62 -4.28
N SER A 220 11.26 3.88 -4.24
CA SER A 220 10.39 5.05 -4.43
C SER A 220 10.26 5.36 -5.91
N LEU A 221 9.04 5.29 -6.44
CA LEU A 221 8.75 5.62 -7.83
C LEU A 221 8.93 7.12 -8.07
N LYS A 222 9.31 7.50 -9.29
CA LYS A 222 9.58 8.89 -9.68
C LYS A 222 8.36 9.59 -10.28
N GLY A 223 7.34 8.82 -10.66
CA GLY A 223 6.10 9.30 -11.26
C GLY A 223 5.37 8.20 -12.03
N PRO A 224 4.45 8.54 -12.93
CA PRO A 224 3.84 7.61 -13.87
C PRO A 224 4.90 6.94 -14.75
N THR A 225 4.75 5.64 -14.97
CA THR A 225 5.61 4.92 -15.91
C THR A 225 5.14 5.14 -17.32
N ASN A 226 6.02 5.65 -18.20
CA ASN A 226 5.72 5.93 -19.59
C ASN A 226 6.88 5.51 -20.49
N TRP A 227 6.56 5.21 -21.75
CA TRP A 227 7.58 4.93 -22.75
C TRP A 227 8.39 6.19 -23.07
N MET A 228 9.71 6.14 -22.85
CA MET A 228 10.70 7.18 -23.19
C MET A 228 10.49 8.56 -22.52
N THR A 229 9.56 8.67 -21.55
CA THR A 229 9.36 9.92 -20.79
C THR A 229 9.32 9.65 -19.30
N ARG A 230 9.68 10.67 -18.52
CA ARG A 230 9.53 10.69 -17.07
C ARG A 230 8.65 11.87 -16.71
N ASP A 231 7.37 11.59 -16.59
CA ASP A 231 6.42 12.61 -16.19
C ASP A 231 6.43 12.78 -14.67
N PRO A 232 6.28 14.03 -14.18
CA PRO A 232 6.15 14.24 -12.76
C PRO A 232 4.82 13.67 -12.24
N TYR A 233 4.75 13.44 -10.94
CA TYR A 233 3.50 13.10 -10.29
C TYR A 233 2.45 14.17 -10.55
N LYS A 234 1.21 13.72 -10.78
CA LYS A 234 0.00 14.54 -10.81
C LYS A 234 -0.95 13.99 -9.77
N GLY A 235 -1.60 14.86 -9.00
CA GLY A 235 -2.60 14.46 -8.02
C GLY A 235 -3.69 13.60 -8.64
N HIS A 236 -4.00 12.48 -8.02
CA HIS A 236 -5.06 11.56 -8.42
C HIS A 236 -5.78 10.99 -7.19
N LEU A 237 -6.85 10.25 -7.41
CA LEU A 237 -7.62 9.62 -6.34
C LEU A 237 -6.78 8.59 -5.56
N ASP A 238 -7.13 8.40 -4.30
CA ASP A 238 -6.49 7.45 -3.40
C ASP A 238 -6.60 5.99 -3.83
N LYS A 239 -7.61 5.67 -4.63
CA LYS A 239 -7.82 4.35 -5.20
C LYS A 239 -8.17 4.48 -6.67
N LEU A 240 -7.53 3.65 -7.49
CA LEU A 240 -7.77 3.54 -8.93
C LEU A 240 -7.71 2.06 -9.33
N PRO A 241 -8.21 1.68 -10.52
CA PRO A 241 -8.21 0.28 -10.94
C PRO A 241 -6.80 -0.26 -11.18
N LEU A 242 -6.59 -1.52 -10.90
CA LEU A 242 -5.47 -2.31 -11.44
C LEU A 242 -5.73 -2.56 -12.93
N ALA A 243 -4.68 -2.55 -13.77
CA ALA A 243 -4.83 -2.91 -15.17
C ALA A 243 -3.78 -3.94 -15.63
N LEU A 244 -4.14 -4.70 -16.67
CA LEU A 244 -3.25 -5.61 -17.37
C LEU A 244 -3.16 -5.19 -18.85
N GLN A 245 -1.93 -5.21 -19.37
CA GLN A 245 -1.62 -4.69 -20.71
C GLN A 245 -1.77 -5.74 -21.79
N ASP A 246 -2.42 -5.37 -22.89
CA ASP A 246 -2.25 -5.99 -24.20
C ASP A 246 -1.11 -5.28 -24.94
N HIS A 247 0.03 -5.94 -25.06
CA HIS A 247 1.16 -5.49 -25.87
C HIS A 247 1.29 -6.32 -27.18
N GLY A 248 0.22 -6.98 -27.59
CA GLY A 248 0.18 -7.80 -28.80
C GLY A 248 0.77 -9.21 -28.65
N ASN A 249 1.03 -9.65 -27.42
CA ASN A 249 1.51 -10.99 -27.11
C ASN A 249 0.46 -11.75 -26.29
N PRO A 250 0.19 -13.03 -26.57
CA PRO A 250 -0.81 -13.81 -25.85
C PRO A 250 -0.26 -14.30 -24.50
N VAL A 251 0.06 -13.36 -23.63
CA VAL A 251 0.46 -13.65 -22.24
C VAL A 251 -0.74 -14.19 -21.49
N ARG A 252 -0.51 -15.24 -20.71
CA ARG A 252 -1.52 -15.94 -19.93
C ARG A 252 -1.42 -15.57 -18.46
N TYR A 253 -2.57 -15.53 -17.79
CA TYR A 253 -2.68 -15.18 -16.39
C TYR A 253 -3.56 -16.18 -15.65
N ARG A 254 -3.25 -16.43 -14.37
CA ARG A 254 -4.05 -17.19 -13.42
C ARG A 254 -3.82 -16.70 -11.99
N ASN A 255 -4.63 -17.13 -11.05
CA ASN A 255 -4.44 -16.90 -9.62
C ASN A 255 -4.10 -15.44 -9.29
N ILE A 256 -5.01 -14.52 -9.65
CA ILE A 256 -4.83 -13.09 -9.35
C ILE A 256 -5.67 -12.74 -8.13
N TRP A 257 -5.02 -12.27 -7.08
CA TRP A 257 -5.71 -11.79 -5.89
C TRP A 257 -5.01 -10.58 -5.27
N ILE A 258 -5.78 -9.79 -4.55
CA ILE A 258 -5.32 -8.56 -3.93
C ILE A 258 -5.84 -8.45 -2.49
N ARG A 259 -4.99 -8.05 -1.57
CA ARG A 259 -5.35 -7.61 -0.22
C ARG A 259 -5.15 -6.12 -0.12
N GLU A 260 -6.18 -5.38 0.25
CA GLU A 260 -5.99 -3.99 0.61
C GLU A 260 -5.22 -3.90 1.92
N LEU A 261 -4.14 -3.15 1.89
CA LEU A 261 -3.43 -2.77 3.10
C LEU A 261 -4.14 -1.52 3.61
N THR A 262 -4.81 -1.66 4.75
CA THR A 262 -5.28 -0.47 5.46
C THR A 262 -4.07 0.38 5.76
N ASP A 263 -4.21 1.70 5.66
CA ASP A 263 -3.17 2.67 5.96
C ASP A 263 -2.54 2.36 7.34
N ALA A 264 -1.62 1.41 7.33
CA ALA A 264 -0.69 1.16 8.41
C ALA A 264 0.47 2.19 8.35
N ALA A 265 0.58 2.97 7.27
CA ALA A 265 1.35 4.19 7.26
C ALA A 265 0.70 5.11 8.30
N GLN A 266 1.44 5.43 9.34
CA GLN A 266 1.10 6.47 10.29
C GLN A 266 0.45 7.60 9.50
N LYS A 267 -0.84 7.88 9.76
CA LYS A 267 -1.47 9.07 9.23
C LYS A 267 -0.64 10.22 9.77
N GLU A 268 0.27 10.72 8.94
CA GLU A 268 0.85 12.02 9.22
C GLU A 268 -0.32 12.99 9.24
N PHE A 269 -0.68 13.37 10.44
CA PHE A 269 -1.68 14.40 10.61
C PHE A 269 -1.08 15.66 10.00
N THR A 270 -1.69 16.18 8.91
CA THR A 270 -1.26 17.44 8.31
C THR A 270 -1.50 18.53 9.35
N PHE A 271 -0.44 18.86 10.05
CA PHE A 271 -0.50 19.82 11.15
C PHE A 271 -0.52 21.24 10.55
N PRO A 272 -1.48 22.08 10.97
CA PRO A 272 -1.46 23.49 10.57
C PRO A 272 -0.16 24.12 11.08
N THR A 273 0.75 24.44 10.16
CA THR A 273 2.12 24.89 10.48
C THR A 273 2.16 26.11 11.38
N GLN A 274 1.11 26.96 11.33
CA GLN A 274 0.95 28.13 12.20
C GLN A 274 0.78 27.76 13.69
N LEU A 275 0.42 26.50 13.97
CA LEU A 275 0.22 26.06 15.35
C LEU A 275 1.46 25.37 15.94
N LEU A 276 2.50 25.09 15.14
CA LEU A 276 3.71 24.41 15.61
C LEU A 276 4.44 25.16 16.71
N ASP A 277 4.41 26.49 16.67
CA ASP A 277 5.09 27.35 17.65
C ASP A 277 4.53 27.18 19.08
N ARG A 278 3.32 26.63 19.23
CA ARG A 278 2.68 26.37 20.52
C ARG A 278 3.36 25.26 21.32
N TYR A 279 4.15 24.42 20.67
CA TYR A 279 4.85 23.27 21.26
C TYR A 279 6.33 23.56 21.56
N LEU A 280 6.87 24.66 21.08
CA LEU A 280 8.28 25.00 21.24
C LEU A 280 8.62 25.25 22.70
N GLY A 281 9.83 24.86 23.09
CA GLY A 281 10.36 25.12 24.41
C GLY A 281 11.19 23.98 24.98
N THR A 282 11.67 24.20 26.20
CA THR A 282 12.41 23.20 26.96
C THR A 282 11.48 22.54 27.97
N TYR A 283 11.48 21.21 27.97
CA TYR A 283 10.66 20.38 28.87
C TYR A 283 11.59 19.56 29.75
N ARG A 284 11.52 19.75 31.06
CA ARG A 284 12.39 19.10 32.03
C ARG A 284 11.82 17.75 32.46
N VAL A 285 12.56 16.68 32.19
CA VAL A 285 12.24 15.31 32.56
C VAL A 285 12.81 15.01 33.96
N THR A 286 14.10 15.31 34.17
CA THR A 286 14.80 15.21 35.44
C THR A 286 15.71 16.43 35.65
N PRO A 287 16.37 16.64 36.79
CA PRO A 287 17.32 17.73 36.95
C PRO A 287 18.46 17.74 35.96
N ARG A 288 18.78 16.57 35.34
CA ARG A 288 19.89 16.42 34.37
C ARG A 288 19.41 16.19 32.94
N LEU A 289 18.14 15.82 32.74
CA LEU A 289 17.59 15.44 31.44
C LEU A 289 16.49 16.42 31.02
N SER A 290 16.64 17.01 29.87
CA SER A 290 15.60 17.88 29.27
C SER A 290 15.36 17.48 27.80
N LEU A 291 14.14 17.71 27.36
CA LEU A 291 13.74 17.68 25.96
C LEU A 291 13.60 19.10 25.45
N VAL A 292 14.26 19.42 24.35
CA VAL A 292 14.13 20.72 23.70
C VAL A 292 13.37 20.50 22.40
N ILE A 293 12.21 21.14 22.29
CA ILE A 293 11.39 21.13 21.08
C ILE A 293 11.69 22.39 20.30
N THR A 294 12.20 22.20 19.10
CA THR A 294 12.56 23.28 18.16
C THR A 294 11.76 23.13 16.87
N ARG A 295 11.80 24.19 16.04
CA ARG A 295 11.18 24.20 14.73
C ARG A 295 12.16 24.68 13.68
N ARG A 296 12.18 24.01 12.53
CA ARG A 296 12.82 24.49 11.29
C ARG A 296 11.76 24.44 10.20
N GLU A 297 11.45 25.57 9.62
CA GLU A 297 10.38 25.71 8.63
C GLU A 297 9.04 25.12 9.11
N ASN A 298 8.58 24.04 8.50
CA ASN A 298 7.31 23.35 8.79
C ASN A 298 7.49 22.06 9.59
N GLN A 299 8.66 21.87 10.23
CA GLN A 299 9.00 20.63 10.92
C GLN A 299 9.42 20.90 12.36
N LEU A 300 8.80 20.15 13.32
CA LEU A 300 9.29 20.10 14.70
C LEU A 300 10.45 19.12 14.82
N TYR A 301 11.34 19.43 15.74
CA TYR A 301 12.45 18.57 16.14
C TYR A 301 12.47 18.40 17.66
N MET A 302 12.78 17.20 18.10
CA MET A 302 13.02 16.90 19.51
C MET A 302 14.51 16.66 19.71
N LYS A 303 15.11 17.40 20.63
CA LYS A 303 16.49 17.23 21.06
C LYS A 303 16.51 16.76 22.49
N LEU A 304 17.10 15.59 22.71
CA LEU A 304 17.38 15.10 24.05
C LEU A 304 18.68 15.73 24.53
N VAL A 305 18.62 16.47 25.64
CA VAL A 305 19.78 17.12 26.23
C VAL A 305 20.11 16.43 27.54
N ASP A 306 21.19 15.63 27.51
CA ASP A 306 21.82 14.97 28.65
C ASP A 306 23.32 15.33 28.63
N PRO A 307 24.01 15.56 29.75
CA PRO A 307 25.45 15.85 29.75
C PRO A 307 26.26 14.83 28.96
N GLY A 308 26.79 15.26 27.79
CA GLY A 308 27.62 14.44 26.90
C GLY A 308 26.93 13.73 25.74
N ARG A 309 25.59 13.87 25.56
CA ARG A 309 24.86 13.32 24.41
C ARG A 309 23.83 14.32 23.91
N GLU A 310 23.94 14.66 22.63
CA GLU A 310 22.96 15.48 21.93
C GLU A 310 22.54 14.74 20.65
N HIS A 311 21.30 14.30 20.60
CA HIS A 311 20.68 13.77 19.40
C HIS A 311 19.40 14.55 19.11
N GLU A 312 19.19 14.88 17.86
CA GLU A 312 18.02 15.60 17.39
C GLU A 312 17.25 14.70 16.43
N HIS A 313 15.95 14.58 16.65
CA HIS A 313 15.05 13.72 15.88
C HIS A 313 13.92 14.56 15.29
N PRO A 314 13.61 14.44 13.98
CA PRO A 314 12.44 15.07 13.39
C PRO A 314 11.17 14.45 13.95
N LEU A 315 10.19 15.29 14.32
CA LEU A 315 8.90 14.88 14.88
C LEU A 315 7.79 15.04 13.84
N PHE A 316 7.10 13.96 13.57
CA PHE A 316 5.96 13.90 12.65
C PHE A 316 4.64 13.84 13.43
N ALA A 317 3.67 14.67 13.03
CA ALA A 317 2.40 14.75 13.71
C ALA A 317 1.55 13.49 13.46
N GLU A 318 1.06 12.86 14.52
CA GLU A 318 0.05 11.79 14.48
C GLU A 318 -1.34 12.34 14.83
N SER A 319 -1.37 13.37 15.66
CA SER A 319 -2.58 14.11 16.01
C SER A 319 -2.23 15.57 16.37
N LYS A 320 -3.22 16.35 16.85
CA LYS A 320 -2.96 17.72 17.33
C LYS A 320 -1.94 17.79 18.46
N THR A 321 -1.81 16.74 19.25
CA THR A 321 -0.95 16.75 20.46
C THR A 321 0.10 15.66 20.48
N LYS A 322 0.02 14.64 19.60
CA LYS A 322 0.94 13.52 19.56
C LYS A 322 1.84 13.61 18.32
N PHE A 323 3.15 13.53 18.56
CA PHE A 323 4.18 13.54 17.54
C PHE A 323 5.17 12.40 17.78
N PHE A 324 5.66 11.78 16.73
CA PHE A 324 6.57 10.64 16.77
C PHE A 324 7.84 10.90 15.93
N ALA A 325 8.93 10.23 16.29
CA ALA A 325 10.14 10.17 15.50
C ALA A 325 10.11 8.95 14.57
N LYS A 326 10.70 9.05 13.35
CA LYS A 326 10.79 7.95 12.38
C LYS A 326 12.11 7.18 12.46
N ASP A 327 13.11 7.79 13.04
CA ASP A 327 14.50 7.30 13.12
C ASP A 327 14.82 6.62 14.45
N VAL A 328 13.93 6.75 15.42
CA VAL A 328 14.02 6.11 16.74
C VAL A 328 12.63 5.75 17.25
N ASP A 329 12.50 4.68 18.04
CA ASP A 329 11.24 4.31 18.70
C ASP A 329 10.92 5.28 19.83
N SER A 330 10.33 6.43 19.45
CA SER A 330 10.03 7.53 20.38
C SER A 330 8.85 8.35 19.92
N TYR A 331 8.07 8.83 20.87
CA TYR A 331 7.02 9.83 20.63
C TYR A 331 6.84 10.77 21.82
N VAL A 332 6.21 11.90 21.55
CA VAL A 332 5.80 12.88 22.57
C VAL A 332 4.30 13.14 22.49
N VAL A 333 3.65 13.28 23.62
CA VAL A 333 2.24 13.70 23.73
C VAL A 333 2.19 14.97 24.56
N PHE A 334 1.86 16.08 23.93
CA PHE A 334 1.76 17.37 24.62
C PHE A 334 0.44 17.51 25.36
N GLN A 335 0.50 18.02 26.58
CA GLN A 335 -0.65 18.52 27.32
C GLN A 335 -0.72 20.02 27.12
N THR A 336 -1.85 20.50 26.61
CA THR A 336 -2.05 21.90 26.26
C THR A 336 -3.09 22.55 27.16
N ASN A 337 -2.94 23.84 27.40
CA ASN A 337 -3.98 24.65 28.06
C ASN A 337 -5.14 24.95 27.07
N ASP A 338 -6.15 25.69 27.55
CA ASP A 338 -7.35 26.07 26.75
C ASP A 338 -7.03 26.89 25.50
N GLN A 339 -5.88 27.53 25.44
CA GLN A 339 -5.39 28.27 24.27
C GLN A 339 -4.60 27.37 23.29
N GLY A 340 -4.44 26.08 23.61
CA GLY A 340 -3.72 25.10 22.83
C GLY A 340 -2.19 25.24 22.91
N VAL A 341 -1.65 25.97 23.89
CA VAL A 341 -0.21 26.09 24.15
C VAL A 341 0.23 24.97 25.07
N ALA A 342 1.32 24.28 24.73
CA ALA A 342 1.85 23.17 25.50
C ALA A 342 2.45 23.65 26.84
N GLU A 343 2.06 23.00 27.93
CA GLU A 343 2.54 23.25 29.29
C GLU A 343 3.39 22.08 29.82
N SER A 344 3.13 20.88 29.33
CA SER A 344 3.89 19.68 29.66
C SER A 344 3.85 18.70 28.49
N LEU A 345 4.64 17.63 28.57
CA LEU A 345 4.54 16.52 27.66
C LEU A 345 4.82 15.19 28.36
N SER A 346 4.24 14.14 27.82
CA SER A 346 4.65 12.76 28.08
C SER A 346 5.63 12.35 26.99
N PHE A 347 6.76 11.82 27.35
CA PHE A 347 7.80 11.36 26.46
C PHE A 347 7.98 9.87 26.58
N TYR A 348 7.87 9.16 25.47
CA TYR A 348 8.15 7.73 25.34
C TYR A 348 9.44 7.52 24.57
N MET A 349 10.31 6.64 25.04
CA MET A 349 11.50 6.18 24.34
C MET A 349 11.87 4.77 24.78
N ALA A 350 12.04 3.88 23.80
CA ALA A 350 12.56 2.52 23.99
C ALA A 350 11.90 1.71 25.15
N GLY A 351 10.58 1.83 25.32
CA GLY A 351 9.81 1.10 26.32
C GLY A 351 9.47 1.89 27.59
N ASP A 352 10.12 3.02 27.84
CA ASP A 352 9.90 3.84 29.03
C ASP A 352 9.08 5.09 28.72
N THR A 353 8.20 5.47 29.65
CA THR A 353 7.43 6.72 29.58
C THR A 353 7.81 7.64 30.72
N SER A 354 8.15 8.88 30.39
CA SER A 354 8.46 9.93 31.35
C SER A 354 7.56 11.14 31.17
N GLN A 355 7.33 11.89 32.24
CA GLN A 355 6.62 13.18 32.19
C GLN A 355 7.63 14.32 32.24
N ALA A 356 7.38 15.37 31.47
CA ALA A 356 8.23 16.53 31.43
C ALA A 356 7.41 17.84 31.52
N GLN A 357 7.82 18.74 32.40
CA GLN A 357 7.19 20.04 32.57
C GLN A 357 7.93 21.10 31.74
N LYS A 358 7.18 21.97 31.09
CA LYS A 358 7.78 23.09 30.34
C LYS A 358 8.49 24.04 31.29
N VAL A 359 9.74 24.33 30.99
CA VAL A 359 10.51 25.32 31.76
C VAL A 359 10.17 26.70 31.23
N LYS A 360 9.80 27.59 32.16
CA LYS A 360 9.47 28.99 31.84
C LYS A 360 10.72 29.79 31.43
#